data_feece958b732da611f1669506f4b660d
#
_entry.id   feece958b732da611f1669506f4b660d
#
_cell.length_a   1.000
_cell.length_b   1.000
_cell.length_c   1.000
_cell.angle_alpha   90.00
_cell.angle_beta   90.00
_cell.angle_gamma   90.00
#
_symmetry.space_group_name_H-M   'P 1'
#
loop_
_entity.id
_entity.type
_entity.pdbx_description
1 polymer ?
#
loop_
_entity_poly.entity_id
_entity_poly.type
_entity_poly.pdbx_seq_one_letter_code
_entity_poly.pdbx_strand_id
1 'polypeptide(L)'
;MLYPEIFDTKDYDSWKRKYLRKELLSKEWDLMLRECFSDFFEVPFFTEEFCDKFVINMEHIKLKPIDRWGTEMNGTYLEDIGFMTTMRKLVEEFCHSIASHEWHTYGKKWQELDITSMLLTMDENQDLRPRHDFVSISNFIRLDNDSEGGELIFTKSGNVINPKKGHLLIFPGQITHRYGIRRIKKGKRVFLMNYCIGE
;
A
#
# COMPACT_ATOMS: atom_id res chain seq x y z
N MET A 1 3.88 22.29 0.98
CA MET A 1 4.39 21.04 1.64
C MET A 1 5.33 21.44 2.76
N LEU A 2 5.13 20.89 3.94
CA LEU A 2 5.98 21.15 5.11
C LEU A 2 7.26 20.28 5.10
N TYR A 3 7.19 19.11 4.51
CA TYR A 3 8.31 18.15 4.42
C TYR A 3 8.55 17.75 2.96
N PRO A 4 9.11 18.65 2.12
CA PRO A 4 9.35 18.37 0.72
C PRO A 4 10.42 17.28 0.49
N GLU A 5 11.28 17.06 1.48
CA GLU A 5 12.36 16.09 1.41
C GLU A 5 11.87 14.63 1.26
N ILE A 6 10.64 14.30 1.64
CA ILE A 6 10.10 12.95 1.40
C ILE A 6 9.85 12.66 -0.08
N PHE A 7 9.72 13.72 -0.90
CA PHE A 7 9.56 13.62 -2.35
C PHE A 7 10.88 13.84 -3.11
N ASP A 8 11.95 14.29 -2.43
CA ASP A 8 13.26 14.44 -3.04
C ASP A 8 14.04 13.12 -2.96
N THR A 9 13.98 12.37 -4.04
CA THR A 9 14.60 11.04 -4.18
C THR A 9 15.79 11.03 -5.12
N LYS A 10 16.48 12.18 -5.30
CA LYS A 10 17.68 12.27 -6.12
C LYS A 10 18.76 11.31 -5.65
N ASP A 11 18.99 11.23 -4.35
CA ASP A 11 19.80 10.18 -3.72
C ASP A 11 18.84 9.10 -3.15
N TYR A 12 18.42 8.18 -4.00
CA TYR A 12 17.46 7.13 -3.67
C TYR A 12 17.95 6.20 -2.55
N ASP A 13 19.25 5.91 -2.52
CA ASP A 13 19.82 5.02 -1.50
C ASP A 13 19.85 5.67 -0.11
N SER A 14 20.20 6.94 -0.02
CA SER A 14 20.09 7.70 1.23
C SER A 14 18.65 7.85 1.68
N TRP A 15 17.74 8.11 0.72
CA TRP A 15 16.31 8.19 0.98
C TRP A 15 15.77 6.87 1.54
N LYS A 16 16.11 5.72 0.93
CA LYS A 16 15.70 4.39 1.43
C LYS A 16 16.18 4.16 2.86
N ARG A 17 17.47 4.40 3.14
CA ARG A 17 18.04 4.23 4.49
C ARG A 17 17.33 5.06 5.55
N LYS A 18 16.79 6.22 5.19
CA LYS A 18 16.07 7.10 6.10
C LYS A 18 14.63 6.69 6.33
N TYR A 19 13.92 6.29 5.28
CA TYR A 19 12.46 6.18 5.29
C TYR A 19 11.92 4.76 5.21
N LEU A 20 12.76 3.78 4.87
CA LEU A 20 12.36 2.37 4.99
C LEU A 20 12.82 1.79 6.33
N ARG A 21 12.11 0.77 6.77
CA ARG A 21 12.55 -0.01 7.93
C ARG A 21 13.89 -0.68 7.62
N LYS A 22 14.83 -0.59 8.55
CA LYS A 22 16.21 -1.12 8.36
C LYS A 22 16.22 -2.64 8.12
N GLU A 23 15.27 -3.34 8.71
CA GLU A 23 15.10 -4.78 8.55
C GLU A 23 14.80 -5.15 7.10
N LEU A 24 13.99 -4.35 6.41
CA LEU A 24 13.68 -4.54 4.99
C LEU A 24 14.91 -4.37 4.09
N LEU A 25 15.88 -3.55 4.51
CA LEU A 25 17.13 -3.30 3.78
C LEU A 25 18.21 -4.34 4.05
N SER A 26 17.96 -5.28 4.94
CA SER A 26 18.88 -6.38 5.24
C SER A 26 18.78 -7.49 4.19
N LYS A 27 19.78 -8.38 4.13
CA LYS A 27 19.72 -9.57 3.29
C LYS A 27 18.73 -10.62 3.79
N GLU A 28 18.26 -10.46 5.02
CA GLU A 28 17.36 -11.38 5.75
C GLU A 28 15.96 -10.76 5.86
N TRP A 29 15.56 -9.95 4.89
CA TRP A 29 14.24 -9.30 4.87
C TRP A 29 13.08 -10.31 4.87
N ASP A 30 13.30 -11.48 4.31
CA ASP A 30 12.35 -12.60 4.27
C ASP A 30 11.95 -13.08 5.66
N LEU A 31 12.85 -12.98 6.66
CA LEU A 31 12.53 -13.31 8.05
C LEU A 31 11.49 -12.37 8.67
N MET A 32 11.30 -11.20 8.09
CA MET A 32 10.28 -10.23 8.54
C MET A 32 8.95 -10.39 7.80
N LEU A 33 8.93 -11.18 6.74
CA LEU A 33 7.73 -11.46 5.97
C LEU A 33 6.83 -12.42 6.76
N ARG A 34 5.63 -11.98 7.05
CA ARG A 34 4.65 -12.76 7.79
C ARG A 34 3.48 -13.12 6.90
N GLU A 35 3.29 -14.41 6.67
CA GLU A 35 2.04 -14.88 6.10
C GLU A 35 0.93 -14.78 7.16
N CYS A 36 -0.07 -13.93 6.90
CA CYS A 36 -1.21 -13.73 7.80
C CYS A 36 -2.28 -14.81 7.59
N PHE A 37 -2.46 -15.23 6.36
CA PHE A 37 -3.25 -16.36 5.89
C PHE A 37 -2.85 -16.65 4.44
N SER A 38 -3.38 -17.73 3.84
CA SER A 38 -2.93 -18.20 2.52
C SER A 38 -2.75 -17.09 1.48
N ASP A 39 -1.54 -16.95 0.99
CA ASP A 39 -1.11 -15.98 -0.04
C ASP A 39 -1.29 -14.49 0.34
N PHE A 40 -1.42 -14.19 1.63
CA PHE A 40 -1.53 -12.82 2.13
C PHE A 40 -0.38 -12.52 3.09
N PHE A 41 0.48 -11.61 2.70
CA PHE A 41 1.72 -11.32 3.42
C PHE A 41 1.74 -9.89 3.97
N GLU A 42 2.37 -9.73 5.12
CA GLU A 42 2.64 -8.46 5.78
C GLU A 42 4.14 -8.33 6.08
N VAL A 43 4.69 -7.16 5.81
CA VAL A 43 6.08 -6.83 6.16
C VAL A 43 6.19 -5.38 6.64
N PRO A 44 7.00 -5.07 7.68
CA PRO A 44 7.34 -3.69 8.04
C PRO A 44 8.04 -3.00 6.86
N PHE A 45 7.51 -1.85 6.39
CA PHE A 45 7.97 -1.22 5.17
C PHE A 45 8.50 0.19 5.40
N PHE A 46 7.61 1.15 5.66
CA PHE A 46 7.99 2.53 5.95
C PHE A 46 8.25 2.76 7.43
N THR A 47 9.16 3.69 7.74
CA THR A 47 9.34 4.21 9.10
C THR A 47 8.12 5.04 9.52
N GLU A 48 7.94 5.20 10.83
CA GLU A 48 6.88 6.08 11.35
C GLU A 48 7.12 7.53 10.95
N GLU A 49 8.39 7.97 10.93
CA GLU A 49 8.77 9.32 10.47
C GLU A 49 8.28 9.59 9.04
N PHE A 50 8.47 8.63 8.12
CA PHE A 50 7.95 8.77 6.76
C PHE A 50 6.42 8.93 6.75
N CYS A 51 5.73 8.04 7.45
CA CYS A 51 4.27 8.04 7.49
C CYS A 51 3.73 9.36 8.05
N ASP A 52 4.27 9.85 9.16
CA ASP A 52 3.84 11.10 9.78
C ASP A 52 4.07 12.29 8.86
N LYS A 53 5.26 12.42 8.28
CA LYS A 53 5.58 13.50 7.33
C LYS A 53 4.71 13.44 6.08
N PHE A 54 4.42 12.24 5.58
CA PHE A 54 3.56 12.07 4.41
C PHE A 54 2.13 12.51 4.71
N VAL A 55 1.56 12.09 5.85
CA VAL A 55 0.21 12.48 6.29
C VAL A 55 0.12 13.99 6.50
N ILE A 56 1.11 14.62 7.13
CA ILE A 56 1.14 16.09 7.29
C ILE A 56 1.18 16.80 5.93
N ASN A 57 1.98 16.31 4.98
CA ASN A 57 2.03 16.90 3.64
C ASN A 57 0.72 16.78 2.88
N MET A 58 -0.13 15.80 3.20
CA MET A 58 -1.44 15.62 2.55
C MET A 58 -2.36 16.84 2.72
N GLU A 59 -2.23 17.62 3.79
CA GLU A 59 -3.01 18.85 3.97
C GLU A 59 -2.80 19.87 2.83
N HIS A 60 -1.69 19.73 2.12
CA HIS A 60 -1.32 20.56 0.97
C HIS A 60 -1.55 19.87 -0.39
N ILE A 61 -2.09 18.66 -0.39
CA ILE A 61 -2.38 17.88 -1.59
C ILE A 61 -3.88 17.99 -1.91
N LYS A 62 -4.19 18.37 -3.13
CA LYS A 62 -5.58 18.43 -3.60
C LYS A 62 -6.08 17.02 -3.88
N LEU A 63 -6.83 16.46 -2.94
CA LEU A 63 -7.55 15.21 -3.15
C LEU A 63 -8.83 15.46 -3.95
N LYS A 64 -9.23 14.48 -4.75
CA LYS A 64 -10.46 14.48 -5.55
C LYS A 64 -11.32 13.29 -5.15
N PRO A 65 -12.64 13.38 -5.25
CA PRO A 65 -13.51 12.22 -5.14
C PRO A 65 -13.11 11.18 -6.19
N ILE A 66 -12.94 9.95 -5.73
CA ILE A 66 -12.69 8.79 -6.57
C ILE A 66 -13.83 7.82 -6.33
N ASP A 67 -14.69 7.65 -7.31
CA ASP A 67 -15.71 6.61 -7.28
C ASP A 67 -15.04 5.27 -7.62
N ARG A 68 -15.00 4.41 -6.65
CA ARG A 68 -14.57 3.03 -6.84
C ARG A 68 -15.70 2.09 -6.50
N TRP A 69 -16.46 1.71 -7.53
CA TRP A 69 -17.50 0.69 -7.43
C TRP A 69 -18.62 1.06 -6.41
N GLY A 70 -19.04 2.32 -6.44
CA GLY A 70 -20.08 2.84 -5.58
C GLY A 70 -19.64 3.12 -4.14
N THR A 71 -18.33 3.25 -3.92
CA THR A 71 -17.77 3.79 -2.68
C THR A 71 -17.04 5.09 -3.01
N GLU A 72 -17.51 6.19 -2.44
CA GLU A 72 -16.84 7.48 -2.55
C GLU A 72 -15.65 7.50 -1.59
N MET A 73 -14.45 7.66 -2.15
CA MET A 73 -13.21 7.92 -1.43
C MET A 73 -12.59 9.19 -1.98
N ASN A 74 -11.76 9.85 -1.20
CA ASN A 74 -10.94 10.92 -1.69
C ASN A 74 -9.53 10.40 -1.97
N GLY A 75 -8.90 10.88 -3.05
CA GLY A 75 -7.57 10.43 -3.38
C GLY A 75 -6.92 11.21 -4.52
N THR A 76 -5.71 10.78 -4.86
CA THR A 76 -4.95 11.27 -6.01
C THR A 76 -4.00 10.19 -6.50
N TYR A 77 -3.63 10.23 -7.78
CA TYR A 77 -2.56 9.39 -8.30
C TYR A 77 -1.21 9.90 -7.81
N LEU A 78 -0.26 8.99 -7.59
CA LEU A 78 1.07 9.39 -7.13
C LEU A 78 1.87 10.14 -8.20
N GLU A 79 1.49 10.03 -9.48
CA GLU A 79 1.97 10.90 -10.57
C GLU A 79 1.67 12.37 -10.29
N ASP A 80 0.44 12.69 -9.90
CA ASP A 80 -0.03 14.06 -9.69
C ASP A 80 0.72 14.79 -8.57
N ILE A 81 1.35 14.03 -7.67
CA ILE A 81 2.11 14.55 -6.54
C ILE A 81 3.62 14.31 -6.64
N GLY A 82 4.08 13.79 -7.79
CA GLY A 82 5.51 13.58 -8.06
C GLY A 82 6.16 12.43 -7.29
N PHE A 83 5.39 11.49 -6.75
CA PHE A 83 5.91 10.36 -5.97
C PHE A 83 5.89 9.02 -6.73
N MET A 84 5.34 8.97 -7.94
CA MET A 84 5.20 7.73 -8.70
C MET A 84 6.52 7.07 -9.04
N THR A 85 7.53 7.84 -9.47
CA THR A 85 8.85 7.30 -9.82
C THR A 85 9.50 6.57 -8.63
N THR A 86 9.37 7.12 -7.43
CA THR A 86 9.87 6.51 -6.21
C THR A 86 9.09 5.24 -5.86
N MET A 87 7.75 5.33 -5.91
CA MET A 87 6.91 4.19 -5.59
C MET A 87 7.12 3.04 -6.58
N ARG A 88 7.29 3.32 -7.88
CA ARG A 88 7.62 2.32 -8.89
C ARG A 88 8.91 1.57 -8.54
N LYS A 89 10.00 2.29 -8.22
CA LYS A 89 11.27 1.67 -7.79
C LYS A 89 11.09 0.79 -6.55
N LEU A 90 10.30 1.25 -5.57
CA LEU A 90 10.01 0.48 -4.36
C LEU A 90 9.22 -0.80 -4.65
N VAL A 91 8.20 -0.71 -5.50
CA VAL A 91 7.41 -1.87 -5.92
C VAL A 91 8.29 -2.86 -6.70
N GLU A 92 9.09 -2.38 -7.64
CA GLU A 92 10.01 -3.23 -8.42
C GLU A 92 11.07 -3.89 -7.53
N GLU A 93 11.66 -3.15 -6.58
CA GLU A 93 12.72 -3.69 -5.72
C GLU A 93 12.19 -4.66 -4.67
N PHE A 94 11.09 -4.33 -3.98
CA PHE A 94 10.63 -5.08 -2.81
C PHE A 94 9.40 -5.96 -3.10
N CYS A 95 8.36 -5.41 -3.73
CA CYS A 95 7.16 -6.21 -3.99
C CYS A 95 7.44 -7.31 -5.01
N HIS A 96 8.28 -7.04 -6.01
CA HIS A 96 8.73 -8.04 -6.96
C HIS A 96 9.55 -9.14 -6.27
N SER A 97 10.45 -8.77 -5.36
CA SER A 97 11.26 -9.76 -4.61
C SER A 97 10.37 -10.66 -3.76
N ILE A 98 9.40 -10.09 -3.03
CA ILE A 98 8.43 -10.85 -2.23
C ILE A 98 7.61 -11.78 -3.14
N ALA A 99 7.07 -11.25 -4.23
CA ALA A 99 6.24 -12.01 -5.13
C ALA A 99 7.01 -13.16 -5.83
N SER A 100 8.27 -12.94 -6.17
CA SER A 100 9.14 -13.97 -6.76
C SER A 100 9.52 -15.04 -5.76
N HIS A 101 9.64 -14.68 -4.48
CA HIS A 101 9.93 -15.61 -3.40
C HIS A 101 8.71 -16.49 -3.10
N GLU A 102 7.54 -15.89 -2.93
CA GLU A 102 6.33 -16.58 -2.49
C GLU A 102 5.56 -17.25 -3.65
N TRP A 103 5.53 -16.60 -4.81
CA TRP A 103 4.75 -17.06 -5.97
C TRP A 103 5.63 -17.25 -7.20
N HIS A 104 6.41 -18.32 -7.21
CA HIS A 104 7.41 -18.62 -8.24
C HIS A 104 6.94 -18.53 -9.69
N THR A 105 5.64 -18.76 -9.93
CA THR A 105 5.05 -18.67 -11.26
C THR A 105 4.87 -17.23 -11.77
N TYR A 106 4.79 -16.27 -10.86
CA TYR A 106 4.66 -14.85 -11.23
C TYR A 106 6.01 -14.18 -11.51
N GLY A 107 7.11 -14.70 -10.96
CA GLY A 107 8.42 -14.05 -10.99
C GLY A 107 9.04 -13.79 -12.36
N LYS A 108 8.61 -14.46 -13.42
CA LYS A 108 9.21 -14.32 -14.76
C LYS A 108 8.63 -13.18 -15.61
N LYS A 109 7.44 -12.67 -15.27
CA LYS A 109 6.71 -11.65 -16.05
C LYS A 109 6.68 -10.25 -15.40
N TRP A 110 7.27 -10.10 -14.23
CA TRP A 110 7.15 -8.89 -13.42
C TRP A 110 7.87 -7.66 -13.97
N GLN A 111 8.84 -7.82 -14.86
CA GLN A 111 9.62 -6.72 -15.45
C GLN A 111 8.78 -5.84 -16.39
N GLU A 112 7.61 -6.28 -16.79
CA GLU A 112 6.70 -5.61 -17.72
C GLU A 112 5.39 -5.14 -17.08
N LEU A 113 5.31 -5.10 -15.73
CA LEU A 113 4.08 -4.73 -15.06
C LEU A 113 3.77 -3.25 -15.20
N ASP A 114 2.55 -2.96 -15.60
CA ASP A 114 1.96 -1.65 -15.36
C ASP A 114 1.65 -1.49 -13.87
N ILE A 115 2.22 -0.43 -13.28
CA ILE A 115 2.00 -0.11 -11.88
C ILE A 115 1.19 1.17 -11.79
N THR A 116 0.01 1.07 -11.21
CA THR A 116 -0.80 2.24 -10.84
C THR A 116 -0.76 2.41 -9.33
N SER A 117 -0.38 3.58 -8.87
CA SER A 117 -0.27 3.89 -7.44
C SER A 117 -1.13 5.09 -7.06
N MET A 118 -1.85 4.96 -5.97
CA MET A 118 -2.78 5.97 -5.49
C MET A 118 -2.59 6.21 -4.00
N LEU A 119 -2.69 7.49 -3.63
CA LEU A 119 -2.96 7.91 -2.27
C LEU A 119 -4.47 7.99 -2.09
N LEU A 120 -5.00 7.30 -1.11
CA LEU A 120 -6.44 7.22 -0.83
C LEU A 120 -6.74 7.59 0.61
N THR A 121 -7.89 8.20 0.84
CA THR A 121 -8.40 8.48 2.17
C THR A 121 -9.84 8.05 2.31
N MET A 122 -10.18 7.60 3.51
CA MET A 122 -11.55 7.30 3.91
C MET A 122 -11.85 8.06 5.20
N ASP A 123 -12.93 8.82 5.18
CA ASP A 123 -13.42 9.58 6.32
C ASP A 123 -14.32 8.72 7.22
N GLU A 124 -14.66 9.26 8.37
CA GLU A 124 -15.59 8.61 9.31
C GLU A 124 -16.90 8.22 8.63
N ASN A 125 -17.41 7.06 8.95
CA ASN A 125 -18.59 6.40 8.37
C ASN A 125 -18.46 5.86 6.94
N GLN A 126 -17.32 6.03 6.28
CA GLN A 126 -17.06 5.39 4.99
C GLN A 126 -16.59 3.94 5.16
N ASP A 127 -16.97 3.11 4.21
CA ASP A 127 -16.51 1.72 4.07
C ASP A 127 -16.25 1.39 2.59
N LEU A 128 -15.52 0.31 2.33
CA LEU A 128 -15.36 -0.23 0.99
C LEU A 128 -16.05 -1.59 0.90
N ARG A 129 -17.03 -1.69 0.01
CA ARG A 129 -17.72 -2.96 -0.25
C ARG A 129 -16.76 -4.00 -0.81
N PRO A 130 -16.95 -5.28 -0.44
CA PRO A 130 -16.07 -6.35 -0.91
C PRO A 130 -16.02 -6.46 -2.44
N ARG A 131 -14.79 -6.45 -2.97
CA ARG A 131 -14.51 -6.44 -4.42
C ARG A 131 -13.23 -7.20 -4.74
N HIS A 132 -13.00 -7.44 -6.02
CA HIS A 132 -11.72 -7.85 -6.60
C HIS A 132 -11.05 -6.64 -7.25
N ASP A 133 -9.73 -6.57 -7.22
CA ASP A 133 -9.00 -5.48 -7.87
C ASP A 133 -8.74 -5.73 -9.36
N PHE A 134 -8.94 -6.97 -9.83
CA PHE A 134 -8.67 -7.39 -11.22
C PHE A 134 -7.24 -7.10 -11.70
N VAL A 135 -6.29 -7.17 -10.79
CA VAL A 135 -4.86 -6.99 -11.03
C VAL A 135 -4.10 -8.23 -10.59
N SER A 136 -2.86 -8.38 -11.04
CA SER A 136 -2.05 -9.55 -10.65
C SER A 136 -1.72 -9.50 -9.16
N ILE A 137 -1.30 -8.34 -8.66
CA ILE A 137 -1.01 -8.15 -7.24
C ILE A 137 -1.52 -6.79 -6.77
N SER A 138 -2.11 -6.81 -5.59
CA SER A 138 -2.48 -5.62 -4.83
C SER A 138 -1.52 -5.42 -3.67
N ASN A 139 -1.12 -4.17 -3.46
CA ASN A 139 -0.35 -3.74 -2.30
C ASN A 139 -1.11 -2.66 -1.55
N PHE A 140 -1.13 -2.76 -0.23
CA PHE A 140 -1.77 -1.79 0.65
C PHE A 140 -0.78 -1.36 1.72
N ILE A 141 -0.61 -0.04 1.95
CA ILE A 141 0.23 0.50 3.01
C ILE A 141 -0.55 1.53 3.79
N ARG A 142 -0.82 1.26 5.06
CA ARG A 142 -1.46 2.23 5.96
C ARG A 142 -0.46 3.29 6.41
N LEU A 143 -0.86 4.56 6.37
CA LEU A 143 -0.01 5.69 6.77
C LEU A 143 -0.47 6.37 8.08
N ASP A 144 -1.77 6.36 8.39
CA ASP A 144 -2.32 6.99 9.61
C ASP A 144 -2.17 6.12 10.85
N ASN A 145 -2.26 6.77 12.02
CA ASN A 145 -2.36 6.10 13.32
C ASN A 145 -3.73 6.25 13.98
N ASP A 146 -4.46 7.31 13.62
CA ASP A 146 -5.53 7.86 14.47
C ASP A 146 -6.93 7.36 14.10
N SER A 147 -7.04 6.52 13.06
CA SER A 147 -8.35 5.97 12.69
C SER A 147 -8.68 4.68 13.43
N GLU A 148 -9.92 4.60 13.92
CA GLU A 148 -10.52 3.39 14.47
C GLU A 148 -11.43 2.74 13.43
N GLY A 149 -11.49 1.42 13.38
CA GLY A 149 -12.16 0.67 12.33
C GLY A 149 -11.28 0.55 11.08
N GLY A 150 -11.86 0.31 9.92
CA GLY A 150 -11.14 0.23 8.66
C GLY A 150 -10.28 -1.03 8.50
N GLU A 151 -10.64 -2.11 9.19
CA GLU A 151 -10.02 -3.41 8.98
C GLU A 151 -10.32 -3.93 7.57
N LEU A 152 -9.35 -4.56 6.93
CA LEU A 152 -9.55 -5.32 5.72
C LEU A 152 -10.30 -6.62 6.04
N ILE A 153 -11.39 -6.89 5.32
CA ILE A 153 -12.15 -8.13 5.44
C ILE A 153 -12.04 -8.93 4.14
N PHE A 154 -11.64 -10.19 4.24
CA PHE A 154 -11.52 -11.10 3.12
C PHE A 154 -12.71 -12.08 3.13
N THR A 155 -13.66 -11.85 2.23
CA THR A 155 -14.98 -12.51 2.29
C THR A 155 -14.96 -14.01 2.00
N LYS A 156 -13.94 -14.49 1.28
CA LYS A 156 -13.80 -15.92 0.98
C LYS A 156 -13.24 -16.71 2.16
N SER A 157 -12.22 -16.16 2.82
CA SER A 157 -11.54 -16.83 3.94
C SER A 157 -12.13 -16.48 5.30
N GLY A 158 -12.92 -15.40 5.39
CA GLY A 158 -13.43 -14.86 6.66
C GLY A 158 -12.39 -14.09 7.48
N ASN A 159 -11.17 -13.95 6.96
CA ASN A 159 -10.10 -13.27 7.68
C ASN A 159 -10.34 -11.76 7.79
N VAL A 160 -9.91 -11.20 8.91
CA VAL A 160 -9.96 -9.76 9.21
C VAL A 160 -8.56 -9.32 9.60
N ILE A 161 -8.03 -8.36 8.86
CA ILE A 161 -6.69 -7.81 9.07
C ILE A 161 -6.81 -6.34 9.46
N ASN A 162 -6.20 -5.96 10.57
CA ASN A 162 -6.01 -4.55 10.91
C ASN A 162 -4.59 -4.13 10.47
N PRO A 163 -4.46 -3.37 9.36
CA PRO A 163 -3.14 -2.98 8.87
C PRO A 163 -2.42 -2.12 9.91
N LYS A 164 -1.13 -2.41 10.14
CA LYS A 164 -0.29 -1.57 10.98
C LYS A 164 0.27 -0.40 10.16
N LYS A 165 0.50 0.74 10.82
CA LYS A 165 1.13 1.91 10.21
C LYS A 165 2.48 1.56 9.63
N GLY A 166 2.71 1.96 8.38
CA GLY A 166 3.97 1.75 7.67
C GLY A 166 4.21 0.30 7.24
N HIS A 167 3.30 -0.64 7.49
CA HIS A 167 3.41 -2.00 6.99
C HIS A 167 2.84 -2.13 5.57
N LEU A 168 3.57 -2.84 4.74
CA LEU A 168 3.13 -3.28 3.43
C LEU A 168 2.33 -4.58 3.59
N LEU A 169 1.14 -4.59 3.04
CA LEU A 169 0.34 -5.79 2.80
C LEU A 169 0.42 -6.11 1.31
N ILE A 170 0.70 -7.36 0.96
CA ILE A 170 0.80 -7.82 -0.42
C ILE A 170 0.03 -9.11 -0.62
N PHE A 171 -0.78 -9.18 -1.67
CA PHE A 171 -1.63 -10.32 -1.97
C PHE A 171 -2.06 -10.34 -3.44
N PRO A 172 -2.43 -11.52 -3.99
CA PRO A 172 -3.01 -11.61 -5.33
C PRO A 172 -4.31 -10.80 -5.45
N GLY A 173 -4.38 -9.90 -6.44
CA GLY A 173 -5.51 -8.98 -6.61
C GLY A 173 -6.74 -9.56 -7.32
N GLN A 174 -6.69 -10.83 -7.74
CA GLN A 174 -7.76 -11.48 -8.51
C GLN A 174 -8.78 -12.22 -7.61
N ILE A 175 -9.47 -13.16 -8.19
CA ILE A 175 -10.65 -13.87 -7.63
C ILE A 175 -10.42 -14.47 -6.23
N THR A 176 -9.20 -14.84 -5.89
CA THR A 176 -8.87 -15.52 -4.63
C THR A 176 -9.02 -14.61 -3.41
N HIS A 177 -8.68 -13.33 -3.55
CA HIS A 177 -8.60 -12.35 -2.46
C HIS A 177 -9.64 -11.23 -2.59
N ARG A 178 -10.93 -11.63 -2.64
CA ARG A 178 -12.03 -10.66 -2.59
C ARG A 178 -12.08 -10.02 -1.23
N TYR A 179 -11.83 -8.70 -1.17
CA TYR A 179 -11.74 -7.95 0.08
C TYR A 179 -12.58 -6.67 0.07
N GLY A 180 -12.90 -6.19 1.27
CA GLY A 180 -13.47 -4.89 1.54
C GLY A 180 -12.78 -4.23 2.73
N ILE A 181 -13.15 -2.99 3.02
CA ILE A 181 -12.68 -2.25 4.20
C ILE A 181 -13.89 -1.98 5.07
N ARG A 182 -13.83 -2.38 6.34
CA ARG A 182 -14.88 -2.08 7.32
C ARG A 182 -15.00 -0.59 7.52
N ARG A 183 -16.17 -0.18 7.98
CA ARG A 183 -16.47 1.23 8.26
C ARG A 183 -15.44 1.84 9.20
N ILE A 184 -14.98 3.03 8.81
CA ILE A 184 -14.19 3.89 9.70
C ILE A 184 -15.11 4.39 10.81
N LYS A 185 -14.79 4.06 12.05
CA LYS A 185 -15.60 4.42 13.22
C LYS A 185 -15.25 5.79 13.77
N LYS A 186 -13.98 6.17 13.62
CA LYS A 186 -13.45 7.44 14.10
C LYS A 186 -12.21 7.85 13.32
N GLY A 187 -12.06 9.15 13.07
CA GLY A 187 -10.90 9.73 12.41
C GLY A 187 -10.88 9.50 10.90
N LYS A 188 -9.69 9.56 10.32
CA LYS A 188 -9.47 9.44 8.88
C LYS A 188 -8.44 8.34 8.59
N ARG A 189 -8.79 7.35 7.77
CA ARG A 189 -7.85 6.37 7.24
C ARG A 189 -7.09 6.97 6.06
N VAL A 190 -5.78 6.83 6.08
CA VAL A 190 -4.87 7.24 5.00
C VAL A 190 -4.03 6.05 4.57
N PHE A 191 -4.02 5.77 3.28
CA PHE A 191 -3.27 4.62 2.77
C PHE A 191 -2.81 4.79 1.32
N LEU A 192 -1.75 4.08 0.99
CA LEU A 192 -1.29 3.91 -0.38
C LEU A 192 -1.81 2.57 -0.91
N MET A 193 -2.30 2.59 -2.14
CA MET A 193 -2.65 1.39 -2.91
C MET A 193 -1.80 1.33 -4.16
N ASN A 194 -1.17 0.18 -4.39
CA ASN A 194 -0.46 -0.08 -5.63
C ASN A 194 -1.11 -1.28 -6.31
N TYR A 195 -1.41 -1.12 -7.56
CA TYR A 195 -1.99 -2.13 -8.43
C TYR A 195 -0.98 -2.52 -9.48
N CYS A 196 -0.53 -3.77 -9.42
CA CYS A 196 0.44 -4.32 -10.38
C CYS A 196 -0.33 -5.19 -11.37
N ILE A 197 -0.39 -4.73 -12.63
CA ILE A 197 -1.12 -5.39 -13.72
C ILE A 197 -0.08 -6.09 -14.59
N GLY A 198 -0.17 -7.41 -14.71
CA GLY A 198 0.63 -8.21 -15.64
C GLY A 198 -0.29 -9.01 -16.55
N GLU A 199 0.17 -9.26 -17.78
CA GLU A 199 -0.49 -10.21 -18.70
C GLU A 199 -0.24 -11.68 -18.31
#